data_39e0cfea190fe40ecbcfaa783f373cc3
#
_entry.id   39e0cfea190fe40ecbcfaa783f373cc3
#
_cell.length_a   1.000
_cell.length_b   1.000
_cell.length_c   1.000
_cell.angle_alpha   90.00
_cell.angle_beta   90.00
_cell.angle_gamma   90.00
#
_symmetry.space_group_name_H-M   'P 1'
#
loop_
_entity.id
_entity.type
_entity.pdbx_description
1 polymer ?
#
loop_
_entity_poly.entity_id
_entity_poly.type
_entity_poly.pdbx_seq_one_letter_code
_entity_poly.pdbx_strand_id
1 'polypeptide(L)'
;MTWRLCLAALASLGVVVSIGGTAVAAAGEAEKPPYTIKDGKVDDHTYNGWRRYTESCMRCHGPDGAGSSYAPDLTLSLKTMSEDQFKEIVVNGRQDVNTAAENVMPPFGTVEDVMDYLDDIYAYLKARSDGVLGRGRPQRINEH
;
A
#
# COMPACT_ATOMS: atom_id res chain seq x y z
N MET A 1 -32.89 -54.90 -60.11
CA MET A 1 -34.08 -55.03 -59.26
C MET A 1 -33.98 -53.85 -58.23
N THR A 2 -34.85 -52.94 -58.46
CA THR A 2 -34.94 -51.61 -57.85
C THR A 2 -35.40 -51.66 -56.40
N TRP A 3 -34.86 -50.92 -55.50
CA TRP A 3 -35.62 -50.28 -54.41
C TRP A 3 -34.99 -48.94 -53.96
N ARG A 4 -35.81 -47.97 -54.18
CA ARG A 4 -35.65 -46.62 -53.69
C ARG A 4 -36.09 -46.54 -52.21
N LEU A 5 -35.38 -45.94 -51.35
CA LEU A 5 -35.93 -45.49 -50.07
C LEU A 5 -35.44 -44.08 -49.71
N CYS A 6 -36.43 -43.32 -49.35
CA CYS A 6 -36.47 -41.89 -49.20
C CYS A 6 -35.56 -41.35 -48.06
N LEU A 7 -34.91 -40.20 -48.33
CA LEU A 7 -34.34 -39.35 -47.36
C LEU A 7 -35.45 -38.65 -46.56
N ALA A 8 -35.35 -38.68 -45.25
CA ALA A 8 -36.01 -37.73 -44.35
C ALA A 8 -34.94 -36.85 -43.71
N ALA A 9 -34.88 -35.62 -44.16
CA ALA A 9 -34.02 -34.58 -43.57
C ALA A 9 -34.73 -34.00 -42.33
N LEU A 10 -34.13 -34.21 -41.14
CA LEU A 10 -34.53 -33.53 -39.93
C LEU A 10 -33.59 -32.33 -39.73
N ALA A 11 -34.08 -31.14 -39.99
CA ALA A 11 -33.44 -29.88 -39.68
C ALA A 11 -33.61 -29.60 -38.18
N SER A 12 -32.57 -29.80 -37.41
CA SER A 12 -32.49 -29.34 -36.01
C SER A 12 -32.05 -27.90 -35.97
N LEU A 13 -33.00 -27.02 -35.63
CA LEU A 13 -32.77 -25.62 -35.35
C LEU A 13 -32.03 -25.50 -34.02
N GLY A 14 -30.70 -25.29 -34.05
CA GLY A 14 -29.92 -24.99 -32.88
C GLY A 14 -30.09 -23.53 -32.46
N VAL A 15 -30.78 -23.29 -31.35
CA VAL A 15 -30.85 -21.97 -30.70
C VAL A 15 -29.55 -21.76 -29.98
N VAL A 16 -28.69 -20.89 -30.52
CA VAL A 16 -27.51 -20.40 -29.84
C VAL A 16 -27.93 -19.31 -28.88
N VAL A 17 -28.05 -19.64 -27.59
CA VAL A 17 -28.20 -18.65 -26.51
C VAL A 17 -26.84 -18.05 -26.22
N SER A 18 -26.58 -16.87 -26.77
CA SER A 18 -25.42 -16.07 -26.40
C SER A 18 -25.65 -15.48 -25.03
N ILE A 19 -25.05 -16.09 -23.98
CA ILE A 19 -24.97 -15.49 -22.65
C ILE A 19 -23.93 -14.41 -22.74
N GLY A 20 -24.36 -13.16 -22.99
CA GLY A 20 -23.52 -11.97 -22.89
C GLY A 20 -23.13 -11.75 -21.42
N GLY A 21 -21.97 -12.26 -21.03
CA GLY A 21 -21.37 -11.94 -19.75
C GLY A 21 -20.94 -10.47 -19.77
N THR A 22 -21.70 -9.59 -19.14
CA THR A 22 -21.25 -8.25 -18.80
C THR A 22 -20.16 -8.39 -17.75
N ALA A 23 -18.90 -8.33 -18.17
CA ALA A 23 -17.78 -8.11 -17.26
C ALA A 23 -17.97 -6.73 -16.62
N VAL A 24 -18.50 -6.70 -15.41
CA VAL A 24 -18.45 -5.52 -14.55
C VAL A 24 -16.98 -5.38 -14.16
N ALA A 25 -16.27 -4.53 -14.91
CA ALA A 25 -14.98 -4.03 -14.44
C ALA A 25 -15.28 -3.23 -13.17
N ALA A 26 -14.97 -3.82 -12.00
CA ALA A 26 -14.89 -3.07 -10.77
C ALA A 26 -13.77 -2.04 -10.97
N ALA A 27 -14.14 -0.82 -11.36
CA ALA A 27 -13.28 0.33 -11.24
C ALA A 27 -13.03 0.48 -9.73
N GLY A 28 -11.88 -0.02 -9.25
CA GLY A 28 -11.42 0.26 -7.90
C GLY A 28 -11.39 1.78 -7.76
N GLU A 29 -12.24 2.32 -6.89
CA GLU A 29 -12.12 3.72 -6.49
C GLU A 29 -10.69 3.90 -6.03
N ALA A 30 -9.95 4.82 -6.65
CA ALA A 30 -8.60 5.16 -6.23
C ALA A 30 -8.69 5.61 -4.78
N GLU A 31 -8.18 4.79 -3.88
CA GLU A 31 -8.22 5.06 -2.45
C GLU A 31 -7.58 6.42 -2.19
N LYS A 32 -8.30 7.28 -1.48
CA LYS A 32 -7.82 8.63 -1.17
C LYS A 32 -6.51 8.51 -0.39
N PRO A 33 -5.43 9.23 -0.78
CA PRO A 33 -4.17 9.16 -0.06
C PRO A 33 -4.36 9.53 1.42
N PRO A 34 -3.64 8.86 2.34
CA PRO A 34 -3.78 9.07 3.79
C PRO A 34 -3.23 10.42 4.27
N TYR A 35 -2.69 11.24 3.38
CA TYR A 35 -2.09 12.54 3.67
C TYR A 35 -2.75 13.66 2.86
N THR A 36 -2.58 14.91 3.33
CA THR A 36 -2.97 16.10 2.56
C THR A 36 -1.75 17.01 2.35
N ILE A 37 -1.45 17.31 1.07
CA ILE A 37 -0.40 18.25 0.69
C ILE A 37 -1.04 19.45 -0.02
N LYS A 38 -0.73 20.66 0.46
CA LYS A 38 -1.17 21.91 -0.16
C LYS A 38 -0.01 22.90 -0.19
N ASP A 39 0.36 23.37 -1.37
CA ASP A 39 1.47 24.32 -1.58
C ASP A 39 2.78 23.87 -0.92
N GLY A 40 3.08 22.55 -0.98
CA GLY A 40 4.27 21.95 -0.37
C GLY A 40 4.21 21.81 1.15
N LYS A 41 3.10 22.19 1.77
CA LYS A 41 2.85 22.06 3.22
C LYS A 41 1.93 20.87 3.50
N VAL A 42 2.08 20.28 4.67
CA VAL A 42 1.32 19.09 5.10
C VAL A 42 0.24 19.45 6.13
N ASP A 43 -0.78 18.61 6.24
CA ASP A 43 -1.74 18.66 7.34
C ASP A 43 -1.08 18.29 8.69
N ASP A 44 -1.80 18.54 9.78
CA ASP A 44 -1.30 18.27 11.13
C ASP A 44 -1.07 16.77 11.38
N HIS A 45 -1.87 15.91 10.76
CA HIS A 45 -1.76 14.46 10.81
C HIS A 45 -0.42 13.98 10.19
N THR A 46 -0.15 14.35 8.95
CA THR A 46 1.11 14.04 8.26
C THR A 46 2.32 14.65 8.98
N TYR A 47 2.20 15.87 9.53
CA TYR A 47 3.26 16.49 10.31
C TYR A 47 3.55 15.73 11.60
N ASN A 48 2.52 15.31 12.32
CA ASN A 48 2.67 14.50 13.51
C ASN A 48 3.36 13.17 13.19
N GLY A 49 3.02 12.55 12.06
CA GLY A 49 3.68 11.34 11.56
C GLY A 49 5.19 11.55 11.36
N TRP A 50 5.61 12.67 10.79
CA TRP A 50 7.03 13.03 10.71
C TRP A 50 7.69 13.09 12.09
N ARG A 51 7.04 13.71 13.08
CA ARG A 51 7.56 13.80 14.46
C ARG A 51 7.75 12.41 15.06
N ARG A 52 6.69 11.56 15.02
CA ARG A 52 6.72 10.21 15.60
C ARG A 52 7.71 9.30 14.88
N TYR A 53 7.79 9.40 13.57
CA TYR A 53 8.83 8.72 12.78
C TYR A 53 10.23 9.11 13.27
N THR A 54 10.48 10.41 13.44
CA THR A 54 11.79 10.94 13.88
C THR A 54 12.17 10.44 15.26
N GLU A 55 11.20 10.33 16.17
CA GLU A 55 11.39 9.88 17.54
C GLU A 55 11.66 8.38 17.64
N SER A 56 10.91 7.55 16.87
CA SER A 56 10.86 6.09 17.08
C SER A 56 11.52 5.27 15.99
N CYS A 57 11.53 5.72 14.73
CA CYS A 57 11.89 4.92 13.57
C CYS A 57 13.20 5.35 12.90
N MET A 58 13.51 6.67 12.94
CA MET A 58 14.62 7.28 12.20
C MET A 58 15.98 6.67 12.56
N ARG A 59 16.15 6.21 13.81
CA ARG A 59 17.41 5.63 14.28
C ARG A 59 17.85 4.44 13.43
N CYS A 60 16.90 3.62 12.99
CA CYS A 60 17.17 2.43 12.17
C CYS A 60 16.93 2.71 10.69
N HIS A 61 15.80 3.34 10.34
CA HIS A 61 15.38 3.55 8.95
C HIS A 61 15.97 4.82 8.30
N GLY A 62 16.85 5.52 9.00
CA GLY A 62 17.53 6.70 8.49
C GLY A 62 16.65 7.94 8.39
N PRO A 63 17.23 9.10 8.10
CA PRO A 63 16.49 10.32 7.89
C PRO A 63 15.51 10.16 6.72
N ASP A 64 14.29 10.67 6.91
CA ASP A 64 13.27 10.71 5.88
C ASP A 64 12.80 9.35 5.34
N GLY A 65 13.06 8.26 6.05
CA GLY A 65 12.70 6.91 5.62
C GLY A 65 13.60 6.34 4.52
N ALA A 66 14.74 6.96 4.24
CA ALA A 66 15.61 6.61 3.12
C ALA A 66 16.51 5.38 3.38
N GLY A 67 16.30 4.68 4.49
CA GLY A 67 17.07 3.51 4.85
C GLY A 67 18.43 3.82 5.48
N SER A 68 19.08 2.78 5.96
CA SER A 68 20.43 2.81 6.53
C SER A 68 21.10 1.44 6.36
N SER A 69 22.29 1.26 6.97
CA SER A 69 22.92 -0.07 7.07
C SER A 69 22.15 -1.04 8.00
N TYR A 70 21.22 -0.55 8.81
CA TYR A 70 20.46 -1.35 9.78
C TYR A 70 19.06 -1.74 9.29
N ALA A 71 18.44 -0.92 8.43
CA ALA A 71 17.07 -1.13 8.02
C ALA A 71 16.81 -0.59 6.60
N PRO A 72 15.83 -1.20 5.88
CA PRO A 72 15.57 -0.85 4.48
C PRO A 72 15.01 0.56 4.31
N ASP A 73 15.10 1.04 3.06
CA ASP A 73 14.45 2.26 2.58
C ASP A 73 12.93 2.06 2.56
N LEU A 74 12.22 2.79 3.43
CA LEU A 74 10.77 2.73 3.55
C LEU A 74 10.07 3.44 2.39
N THR A 75 10.73 4.42 1.77
CA THR A 75 10.16 5.13 0.63
C THR A 75 10.06 4.22 -0.60
N LEU A 76 10.93 3.22 -0.70
CA LEU A 76 10.84 2.17 -1.72
C LEU A 76 9.88 1.06 -1.30
N SER A 77 9.94 0.64 -0.04
CA SER A 77 9.10 -0.45 0.49
C SER A 77 7.61 -0.12 0.35
N LEU A 78 7.19 1.11 0.68
CA LEU A 78 5.79 1.54 0.63
C LEU A 78 5.24 1.78 -0.78
N LYS A 79 6.03 1.59 -1.82
CA LYS A 79 5.50 1.59 -3.20
C LYS A 79 4.65 0.36 -3.50
N THR A 80 4.91 -0.74 -2.82
CA THR A 80 4.24 -2.03 -3.04
C THR A 80 3.58 -2.59 -1.79
N MET A 81 3.92 -2.08 -0.61
CA MET A 81 3.38 -2.51 0.66
C MET A 81 2.06 -1.79 0.96
N SER A 82 1.02 -2.54 1.30
CA SER A 82 -0.25 -1.97 1.74
C SER A 82 -0.14 -1.37 3.15
N GLU A 83 -1.13 -0.55 3.52
CA GLU A 83 -1.22 0.02 4.86
C GLU A 83 -1.33 -1.06 5.94
N ASP A 84 -2.17 -2.08 5.71
CA ASP A 84 -2.34 -3.19 6.66
C ASP A 84 -1.05 -3.98 6.87
N GLN A 85 -0.30 -4.24 5.78
CA GLN A 85 1.00 -4.89 5.88
C GLN A 85 2.02 -4.05 6.65
N PHE A 86 2.01 -2.73 6.43
CA PHE A 86 2.86 -1.81 7.20
C PHE A 86 2.52 -1.86 8.69
N LYS A 87 1.24 -1.75 9.04
CA LYS A 87 0.76 -1.81 10.43
C LYS A 87 1.12 -3.14 11.09
N GLU A 88 0.88 -4.26 10.40
CA GLU A 88 1.22 -5.59 10.89
C GLU A 88 2.72 -5.71 11.22
N ILE A 89 3.60 -5.23 10.34
CA ILE A 89 5.04 -5.26 10.55
C ILE A 89 5.45 -4.38 11.74
N VAL A 90 4.87 -3.19 11.89
CA VAL A 90 5.19 -2.32 13.03
C VAL A 90 4.73 -2.93 14.34
N VAL A 91 3.52 -3.48 14.38
CA VAL A 91 2.94 -4.10 15.59
C VAL A 91 3.74 -5.33 16.02
N ASN A 92 4.02 -6.23 15.09
CA ASN A 92 4.60 -7.56 15.39
C ASN A 92 6.12 -7.60 15.28
N GLY A 93 6.72 -6.56 14.68
CA GLY A 93 8.13 -6.59 14.30
C GLY A 93 8.41 -7.46 13.08
N ARG A 94 9.65 -7.50 12.67
CA ARG A 94 10.12 -8.35 11.57
C ARG A 94 11.51 -8.86 11.82
N GLN A 95 11.73 -10.14 11.59
CA GLN A 95 13.05 -10.77 11.60
C GLN A 95 13.39 -11.25 10.19
N ASP A 96 14.46 -10.73 9.62
CA ASP A 96 14.97 -11.18 8.33
C ASP A 96 16.14 -12.14 8.55
N VAL A 97 15.84 -13.43 8.49
CA VAL A 97 16.80 -14.52 8.78
C VAL A 97 17.63 -14.94 7.58
N ASN A 98 17.44 -14.32 6.40
CA ASN A 98 18.07 -14.75 5.15
C ASN A 98 19.25 -13.86 4.71
N THR A 99 19.63 -12.88 5.51
CA THR A 99 20.75 -11.99 5.21
C THR A 99 21.96 -12.32 6.07
N ALA A 100 23.16 -12.06 5.56
CA ALA A 100 24.41 -12.23 6.31
C ALA A 100 24.50 -11.34 7.58
N ALA A 101 23.56 -10.40 7.72
CA ALA A 101 23.31 -9.61 8.92
C ALA A 101 21.88 -9.92 9.41
N GLU A 102 21.76 -10.38 10.65
CA GLU A 102 20.44 -10.55 11.30
C GLU A 102 19.85 -9.17 11.57
N ASN A 103 19.06 -8.68 10.64
CA ASN A 103 18.32 -7.43 10.81
C ASN A 103 17.00 -7.73 11.51
N VAL A 104 16.84 -7.24 12.72
CA VAL A 104 15.64 -7.40 13.52
C VAL A 104 14.97 -6.04 13.71
N MET A 105 13.73 -5.93 13.24
CA MET A 105 12.84 -4.84 13.62
C MET A 105 12.06 -5.29 14.87
N PRO A 106 12.21 -4.63 16.02
CA PRO A 106 11.47 -5.01 17.21
C PRO A 106 9.97 -4.74 17.05
N PRO A 107 9.09 -5.47 17.77
CA PRO A 107 7.67 -5.18 17.80
C PRO A 107 7.39 -3.88 18.58
N PHE A 108 6.52 -3.04 18.04
CA PHE A 108 6.08 -1.79 18.67
C PHE A 108 4.64 -1.86 19.19
N GLY A 109 3.98 -3.02 19.11
CA GLY A 109 2.57 -3.20 19.51
C GLY A 109 2.24 -2.85 20.96
N THR A 110 3.24 -2.71 21.84
CA THR A 110 3.09 -2.27 23.23
C THR A 110 3.61 -0.86 23.50
N VAL A 111 4.06 -0.16 22.47
CA VAL A 111 4.58 1.21 22.58
C VAL A 111 3.45 2.18 22.26
N GLU A 112 2.83 2.75 23.28
CA GLU A 112 1.65 3.61 23.20
C GLU A 112 1.83 4.75 22.19
N ASP A 113 2.93 5.51 22.29
CA ASP A 113 3.25 6.61 21.36
C ASP A 113 3.34 6.20 19.87
N VAL A 114 3.70 4.95 19.59
CA VAL A 114 3.73 4.45 18.21
C VAL A 114 2.34 3.98 17.79
N MET A 115 1.62 3.29 18.68
CA MET A 115 0.31 2.73 18.36
C MET A 115 -0.76 3.80 18.19
N ASP A 116 -0.77 4.81 19.04
CA ASP A 116 -1.73 5.92 18.98
C ASP A 116 -1.57 6.78 17.71
N TYR A 117 -0.37 6.79 17.11
CA TYR A 117 -0.04 7.60 15.95
C TYR A 117 0.44 6.79 14.75
N LEU A 118 0.08 5.51 14.68
CA LEU A 118 0.53 4.62 13.62
C LEU A 118 0.04 5.06 12.23
N ASP A 119 -1.20 5.55 12.16
CA ASP A 119 -1.79 6.09 10.94
C ASP A 119 -1.08 7.38 10.48
N ASP A 120 -0.69 8.24 11.44
CA ASP A 120 0.08 9.45 11.17
C ASP A 120 1.46 9.11 10.59
N ILE A 121 2.14 8.13 11.20
CA ILE A 121 3.46 7.66 10.74
C ILE A 121 3.33 7.11 9.31
N TYR A 122 2.29 6.33 9.04
CA TYR A 122 2.02 5.79 7.70
C TYR A 122 1.77 6.93 6.70
N ALA A 123 0.93 7.90 7.04
CA ALA A 123 0.62 9.05 6.18
C ALA A 123 1.89 9.81 5.78
N TYR A 124 2.78 10.09 6.75
CA TYR A 124 4.06 10.73 6.47
C TYR A 124 4.92 9.90 5.51
N LEU A 125 5.14 8.63 5.84
CA LEU A 125 6.00 7.75 5.03
C LEU A 125 5.41 7.50 3.64
N LYS A 126 4.09 7.41 3.51
CA LYS A 126 3.41 7.27 2.23
C LYS A 126 3.58 8.51 1.36
N ALA A 127 3.44 9.72 1.92
CA ALA A 127 3.70 10.96 1.21
C ALA A 127 5.17 11.06 0.72
N ARG A 128 6.12 10.54 1.50
CA ARG A 128 7.52 10.40 1.10
C ARG A 128 7.69 9.41 -0.04
N SER A 129 7.07 8.24 0.07
CA SER A 129 7.11 7.16 -0.92
C SER A 129 6.52 7.59 -2.26
N ASP A 130 5.42 8.33 -2.23
CA ASP A 130 4.76 8.86 -3.43
C ASP A 130 5.52 10.02 -4.08
N GLY A 131 6.56 10.54 -3.41
CA GLY A 131 7.42 11.60 -3.92
C GLY A 131 6.79 13.00 -3.85
N VAL A 132 5.66 13.14 -3.19
CA VAL A 132 4.93 14.43 -3.05
C VAL A 132 5.43 15.26 -1.87
N LEU A 133 6.19 14.65 -0.95
CA LEU A 133 6.81 15.31 0.19
C LEU A 133 8.34 15.28 0.08
N GLY A 134 8.98 16.45 0.15
CA GLY A 134 10.43 16.61 0.13
C GLY A 134 11.12 16.11 1.41
N ARG A 135 12.45 16.11 1.43
CA ARG A 135 13.26 15.71 2.58
C ARG A 135 13.27 16.78 3.69
N GLY A 136 13.52 16.34 4.91
CA GLY A 136 13.65 17.19 6.07
C GLY A 136 12.32 17.44 6.79
N ARG A 137 12.32 18.43 7.68
CA ARG A 137 11.13 18.81 8.44
C ARG A 137 10.07 19.43 7.51
N PRO A 138 8.86 18.85 7.42
CA PRO A 138 7.78 19.46 6.65
C PRO A 138 7.24 20.73 7.33
N GLN A 139 6.68 21.62 6.52
CA GLN A 139 5.92 22.77 7.03
C GLN A 139 4.44 22.39 7.14
N ARG A 140 3.73 22.92 8.14
CA ARG A 140 2.30 22.69 8.31
C ARG A 140 1.48 23.70 7.52
N ILE A 141 0.32 23.27 7.02
CA ILE A 141 -0.63 24.14 6.31
C ILE A 141 -1.05 25.32 7.19
N ASN A 142 -1.24 25.09 8.50
CA ASN A 142 -1.72 26.08 9.46
C ASN A 142 -0.58 26.72 10.31
N GLU A 143 0.68 26.59 9.88
CA GLU A 143 1.79 27.25 10.57
C GLU A 143 1.91 28.72 10.11
N HIS A 144 1.68 29.65 11.04
CA HIS A 144 1.79 31.09 10.86
C HIS A 144 3.15 31.61 11.34
#